data_0657af0e11bf2dcabbb24f75884a5dcb
#
_entry.id   0657af0e11bf2dcabbb24f75884a5dcb
#
_cell.length_a   1.000
_cell.length_b   1.000
_cell.length_c   1.000
_cell.angle_alpha   90.00
_cell.angle_beta   90.00
_cell.angle_gamma   90.00
#
_symmetry.space_group_name_H-M   'P 1'
#
loop_
_entity.id
_entity.type
_entity.pdbx_description
1 polymer ?
#
loop_
_entity_poly.entity_id
_entity_poly.type
_entity_poly.pdbx_seq_one_letter_code
_entity_poly.pdbx_strand_id
1 'polypeptide(L)'
;MKRIGTALRAAVSLGLCAALLAGCSLLPSDPAPEQPVPTDPLTGQEQLWPGQRPVAVSIENASDSTTQWGLSAASVVLEARTELQGSTRLCLVYPSVNAVPQVGPVAAGEDLYWRLLVGQQVIPVQRGGGQFDQNYLDYYSLRPVDALEAGRNAFSCPAGWSNAPLWYTSGSALSSALETLNISSTLTESRVTTAASAAADSASGEDTPLTIPALLPQSMENKVPDATAPDAVNVRLQFDEQNATGFAYDAESATYKMLHADGTPQLDANSGQQAAFDNLLVLFSASALRDDEQTFDYDLSMGGGVWLNGGHLWYITWTQGTDTTFQFYDADGELLTLNAGRSYLALVSSVTEQELTVTNSAGENLIQ
;
A
#
# COMPACT_ATOMS: atom_id res chain seq x y z
N MET A 1 -71.50 49.19 31.93
CA MET A 1 -70.36 48.52 32.51
C MET A 1 -70.43 47.00 32.27
N LYS A 2 -70.14 46.55 31.10
CA LYS A 2 -69.98 45.11 30.77
C LYS A 2 -69.33 45.05 29.40
N ARG A 3 -68.01 44.82 29.28
CA ARG A 3 -67.29 44.32 28.11
C ARG A 3 -65.77 44.46 28.19
N ILE A 4 -65.16 44.55 29.39
CA ILE A 4 -63.69 44.63 29.55
C ILE A 4 -63.09 43.32 30.09
N GLY A 5 -63.89 42.39 30.61
CA GLY A 5 -63.39 41.17 31.28
C GLY A 5 -63.02 40.00 30.34
N THR A 6 -63.50 40.02 29.09
CA THR A 6 -63.31 38.85 28.17
C THR A 6 -62.07 38.96 27.28
N ALA A 7 -61.59 40.17 27.00
CA ALA A 7 -60.36 40.36 26.18
C ALA A 7 -59.06 40.07 26.94
N LEU A 8 -59.04 40.24 28.24
CA LEU A 8 -57.85 40.02 29.06
C LEU A 8 -57.58 38.52 29.32
N ARG A 9 -58.62 37.69 29.34
CA ARG A 9 -58.45 36.24 29.50
C ARG A 9 -58.00 35.55 28.22
N ALA A 10 -58.32 36.06 27.02
CA ALA A 10 -57.85 35.51 25.75
C ALA A 10 -56.38 35.86 25.46
N ALA A 11 -55.87 37.03 25.92
CA ALA A 11 -54.49 37.43 25.73
C ALA A 11 -53.49 36.63 26.61
N VAL A 12 -53.93 36.24 27.82
CA VAL A 12 -53.09 35.45 28.75
C VAL A 12 -52.98 33.97 28.28
N SER A 13 -54.04 33.43 27.67
CA SER A 13 -54.05 32.07 27.17
C SER A 13 -53.19 31.91 25.87
N LEU A 14 -53.16 32.97 25.03
CA LEU A 14 -52.31 32.93 23.83
C LEU A 14 -50.82 33.13 24.15
N GLY A 15 -50.50 33.90 25.19
CA GLY A 15 -49.12 34.10 25.62
C GLY A 15 -48.51 32.86 26.24
N LEU A 16 -49.30 32.03 26.93
CA LEU A 16 -48.81 30.81 27.55
C LEU A 16 -48.59 29.67 26.55
N CYS A 17 -49.38 29.58 25.50
CA CYS A 17 -49.18 28.62 24.42
C CYS A 17 -47.97 28.98 23.53
N ALA A 18 -47.68 30.26 23.32
CA ALA A 18 -46.48 30.69 22.57
C ALA A 18 -45.16 30.46 23.35
N ALA A 19 -45.19 30.54 24.68
CA ALA A 19 -44.03 30.27 25.51
C ALA A 19 -43.69 28.77 25.60
N LEU A 20 -44.69 27.87 25.42
CA LEU A 20 -44.45 26.43 25.41
C LEU A 20 -43.94 25.90 24.08
N LEU A 21 -44.12 26.61 22.96
CA LEU A 21 -43.58 26.26 21.66
C LEU A 21 -42.15 26.80 21.41
N ALA A 22 -41.72 27.80 22.17
CA ALA A 22 -40.35 28.34 22.09
C ALA A 22 -39.33 27.62 23.01
N GLY A 23 -39.81 26.70 23.85
CA GLY A 23 -38.95 25.98 24.82
C GLY A 23 -38.33 24.69 24.30
N CYS A 24 -38.65 24.22 23.10
CA CYS A 24 -38.11 22.96 22.56
C CYS A 24 -36.88 23.12 21.65
N SER A 25 -36.33 24.32 21.49
CA SER A 25 -35.18 24.54 20.60
C SER A 25 -33.87 24.95 21.29
N LEU A 26 -33.76 24.74 22.62
CA LEU A 26 -32.57 25.08 23.39
C LEU A 26 -31.98 23.89 24.18
N LEU A 27 -32.34 22.66 23.85
CA LEU A 27 -31.48 21.55 24.22
C LEU A 27 -30.29 21.58 23.25
N PRO A 28 -29.03 21.63 23.76
CA PRO A 28 -27.89 21.40 22.89
C PRO A 28 -28.13 20.03 22.27
N SER A 29 -28.26 19.99 20.93
CA SER A 29 -28.21 18.73 20.21
C SER A 29 -26.86 18.15 20.54
N ASP A 30 -26.82 16.97 21.13
CA ASP A 30 -25.58 16.22 21.21
C ASP A 30 -24.95 16.23 19.82
N PRO A 31 -23.65 16.52 19.70
CA PRO A 31 -22.99 16.44 18.41
C PRO A 31 -23.29 15.05 17.86
N ALA A 32 -23.77 15.00 16.61
CA ALA A 32 -23.96 13.73 15.91
C ALA A 32 -22.68 12.92 16.10
N PRO A 33 -22.76 11.62 16.41
CA PRO A 33 -21.56 10.79 16.52
C PRO A 33 -20.70 11.00 15.28
N GLU A 34 -19.46 11.42 15.50
CA GLU A 34 -18.49 11.66 14.44
C GLU A 34 -18.34 10.34 13.67
N GLN A 35 -18.73 10.33 12.39
CA GLN A 35 -18.60 9.13 11.60
C GLN A 35 -17.12 8.84 11.42
N PRO A 36 -16.67 7.60 11.62
CA PRO A 36 -15.25 7.26 11.44
C PRO A 36 -14.83 7.62 10.02
N VAL A 37 -13.74 8.37 9.91
CA VAL A 37 -13.15 8.73 8.61
C VAL A 37 -12.67 7.43 7.94
N PRO A 38 -13.12 7.13 6.72
CA PRO A 38 -12.65 5.94 6.01
C PRO A 38 -11.13 5.98 5.83
N THR A 39 -10.47 4.87 6.11
CA THR A 39 -9.02 4.74 6.01
C THR A 39 -8.61 4.08 4.70
N ASP A 40 -7.52 4.55 4.11
CA ASP A 40 -6.91 3.97 2.91
C ASP A 40 -6.33 2.58 3.24
N PRO A 41 -6.72 1.52 2.52
CA PRO A 41 -6.33 0.14 2.83
C PRO A 41 -4.84 -0.16 2.58
N LEU A 42 -4.10 0.74 1.96
CA LEU A 42 -2.66 0.59 1.68
C LEU A 42 -1.78 1.35 2.69
N THR A 43 -2.31 2.42 3.29
CA THR A 43 -1.51 3.32 4.14
C THR A 43 -2.08 3.54 5.53
N GLY A 44 -3.32 3.13 5.80
CA GLY A 44 -4.02 3.44 7.05
C GLY A 44 -4.31 4.93 7.26
N GLN A 45 -4.00 5.81 6.30
CA GLN A 45 -4.29 7.24 6.30
C GLN A 45 -5.73 7.51 5.82
N GLU A 46 -6.13 8.77 5.77
CA GLU A 46 -7.43 9.16 5.21
C GLU A 46 -7.59 8.67 3.76
N GLN A 47 -8.72 8.03 3.46
CA GLN A 47 -9.00 7.48 2.14
C GLN A 47 -9.39 8.58 1.14
N LEU A 48 -8.51 8.84 0.17
CA LEU A 48 -8.75 9.82 -0.89
C LEU A 48 -9.50 9.23 -2.12
N TRP A 49 -9.51 7.91 -2.26
CA TRP A 49 -10.01 7.19 -3.45
C TRP A 49 -11.02 6.09 -3.08
N PRO A 50 -12.16 6.43 -2.44
CA PRO A 50 -13.13 5.41 -2.00
C PRO A 50 -13.72 4.65 -3.20
N GLY A 51 -13.87 3.34 -3.05
CA GLY A 51 -14.45 2.48 -4.06
C GLY A 51 -13.58 2.24 -5.32
N GLN A 52 -12.36 2.78 -5.36
CA GLN A 52 -11.43 2.56 -6.48
C GLN A 52 -10.57 1.33 -6.26
N ARG A 53 -10.21 0.66 -7.35
CA ARG A 53 -9.26 -0.44 -7.34
C ARG A 53 -7.84 0.09 -7.32
N PRO A 54 -6.95 -0.45 -6.47
CA PRO A 54 -5.53 -0.16 -6.53
C PRO A 54 -4.92 -0.61 -7.86
N VAL A 55 -3.85 0.07 -8.26
CA VAL A 55 -3.02 -0.27 -9.43
C VAL A 55 -1.65 -0.71 -8.96
N ALA A 56 -1.19 -1.87 -9.43
CA ALA A 56 0.11 -2.42 -9.09
C ALA A 56 0.98 -2.49 -10.36
N VAL A 57 2.09 -1.76 -10.35
CA VAL A 57 2.98 -1.62 -11.52
C VAL A 57 4.32 -2.30 -11.22
N SER A 58 4.66 -3.33 -12.00
CA SER A 58 5.99 -3.93 -11.95
C SER A 58 6.99 -3.01 -12.65
N ILE A 59 8.11 -2.67 -11.99
CA ILE A 59 9.15 -1.83 -12.55
C ILE A 59 10.54 -2.45 -12.39
N GLU A 60 11.45 -2.10 -13.32
CA GLU A 60 12.85 -2.51 -13.25
C GLU A 60 13.57 -1.86 -12.07
N ASN A 61 14.43 -2.64 -11.40
CA ASN A 61 15.29 -2.16 -10.31
C ASN A 61 16.76 -2.43 -10.61
N ALA A 62 17.18 -2.27 -11.86
CA ALA A 62 18.58 -2.41 -12.24
C ALA A 62 19.44 -1.33 -11.60
N SER A 63 20.59 -1.73 -11.05
CA SER A 63 21.43 -0.91 -10.16
C SER A 63 22.17 0.24 -10.86
N ASP A 64 22.27 0.25 -12.18
CA ASP A 64 23.37 0.98 -12.81
C ASP A 64 22.96 2.15 -13.71
N SER A 65 21.68 2.39 -14.00
CA SER A 65 21.38 3.49 -14.91
C SER A 65 19.92 3.84 -15.13
N THR A 66 19.01 3.18 -14.48
CA THR A 66 17.61 3.35 -14.84
C THR A 66 16.97 4.43 -14.01
N THR A 67 16.73 5.58 -14.63
CA THR A 67 15.90 6.61 -14.02
C THR A 67 14.52 6.02 -13.72
N GLN A 68 14.16 5.92 -12.46
CA GLN A 68 12.86 5.44 -12.03
C GLN A 68 11.87 6.60 -11.84
N TRP A 69 10.63 6.33 -12.19
CA TRP A 69 9.53 7.28 -12.14
C TRP A 69 8.40 6.69 -11.32
N GLY A 70 7.82 7.48 -10.44
CA GLY A 70 6.62 7.11 -9.71
C GLY A 70 6.84 6.56 -8.30
N LEU A 71 8.08 6.32 -7.90
CA LEU A 71 8.43 5.73 -6.61
C LEU A 71 7.85 6.52 -5.43
N SER A 72 7.95 7.85 -5.47
CA SER A 72 7.55 8.74 -4.37
C SER A 72 6.03 8.85 -4.20
N ALA A 73 5.25 8.45 -5.20
CA ALA A 73 3.79 8.50 -5.15
C ALA A 73 3.13 7.16 -4.80
N ALA A 74 3.89 6.06 -4.80
CA ALA A 74 3.36 4.75 -4.44
C ALA A 74 3.03 4.68 -2.95
N SER A 75 1.87 4.14 -2.60
CA SER A 75 1.47 3.87 -1.22
C SER A 75 2.29 2.76 -0.59
N VAL A 76 2.53 1.70 -1.37
CA VAL A 76 3.37 0.55 -0.98
C VAL A 76 4.34 0.24 -2.11
N VAL A 77 5.57 -0.07 -1.75
CA VAL A 77 6.59 -0.61 -2.65
C VAL A 77 6.97 -2.00 -2.16
N LEU A 78 6.80 -3.01 -3.02
CA LEU A 78 7.24 -4.38 -2.76
C LEU A 78 8.55 -4.63 -3.50
N GLU A 79 9.50 -5.33 -2.88
CA GLU A 79 10.73 -5.76 -3.51
C GLU A 79 11.04 -7.21 -3.14
N ALA A 80 11.45 -8.00 -4.11
CA ALA A 80 11.96 -9.36 -3.91
C ALA A 80 12.94 -9.74 -5.03
N ARG A 81 13.77 -10.73 -4.73
CA ARG A 81 14.52 -11.44 -5.76
C ARG A 81 13.63 -12.53 -6.33
N THR A 82 13.11 -12.33 -7.52
CA THR A 82 12.18 -13.26 -8.18
C THR A 82 12.87 -14.26 -9.10
N GLU A 83 14.09 -13.93 -9.57
CA GLU A 83 14.89 -14.77 -10.46
C GLU A 83 16.29 -15.02 -9.92
N LEU A 84 16.88 -16.13 -10.30
CA LEU A 84 18.25 -16.51 -9.93
C LEU A 84 19.29 -15.54 -10.48
N GLN A 85 19.02 -14.98 -11.67
CA GLN A 85 19.90 -14.03 -12.34
C GLN A 85 19.14 -12.75 -12.68
N GLY A 86 19.83 -11.62 -12.64
CA GLY A 86 19.24 -10.32 -12.95
C GLY A 86 19.09 -9.43 -11.72
N SER A 87 18.45 -8.29 -11.90
CA SER A 87 18.12 -7.36 -10.81
C SER A 87 16.87 -7.80 -10.09
N THR A 88 16.70 -7.30 -8.86
CA THR A 88 15.40 -7.34 -8.20
C THR A 88 14.36 -6.58 -9.02
N ARG A 89 13.08 -6.83 -8.73
CA ARG A 89 11.98 -6.05 -9.28
C ARG A 89 11.30 -5.29 -8.16
N LEU A 90 10.75 -4.12 -8.50
CA LEU A 90 9.85 -3.41 -7.59
C LEU A 90 8.41 -3.53 -8.10
N CYS A 91 7.47 -3.67 -7.19
CA CYS A 91 6.05 -3.51 -7.49
C CYS A 91 5.53 -2.28 -6.75
N LEU A 92 5.13 -1.26 -7.52
CA LEU A 92 4.61 -0.01 -7.00
C LEU A 92 3.09 -0.08 -6.92
N VAL A 93 2.53 0.07 -5.72
CA VAL A 93 1.08 -0.02 -5.49
C VAL A 93 0.52 1.36 -5.22
N TYR A 94 -0.44 1.77 -6.03
CA TYR A 94 -1.16 3.04 -5.94
C TYR A 94 -2.62 2.81 -5.58
N PRO A 95 -3.28 3.70 -4.82
CA PRO A 95 -4.65 3.47 -4.34
C PRO A 95 -5.71 3.57 -5.44
N SER A 96 -5.38 4.14 -6.59
CA SER A 96 -6.28 4.32 -7.75
C SER A 96 -5.47 4.59 -9.00
N VAL A 97 -6.04 4.32 -10.18
CA VAL A 97 -5.46 4.74 -11.46
C VAL A 97 -5.25 6.25 -11.54
N ASN A 98 -6.07 7.04 -10.85
CA ASN A 98 -5.96 8.50 -10.79
C ASN A 98 -4.78 8.99 -9.93
N ALA A 99 -4.26 8.14 -9.06
CA ALA A 99 -3.09 8.43 -8.24
C ALA A 99 -1.76 8.07 -8.91
N VAL A 100 -1.80 7.38 -10.07
CA VAL A 100 -0.60 6.96 -10.81
C VAL A 100 0.00 8.16 -11.55
N PRO A 101 1.24 8.60 -11.22
CA PRO A 101 1.96 9.62 -12.01
C PRO A 101 2.51 9.01 -13.29
N GLN A 102 3.48 9.64 -13.94
CA GLN A 102 4.33 8.89 -14.86
C GLN A 102 5.09 7.83 -14.09
N VAL A 103 5.09 6.57 -14.57
CA VAL A 103 5.67 5.43 -13.87
C VAL A 103 6.46 4.53 -14.82
N GLY A 104 7.55 3.98 -14.32
CA GLY A 104 8.43 3.05 -15.03
C GLY A 104 9.91 3.23 -14.68
N PRO A 105 10.77 2.45 -15.37
CA PRO A 105 10.52 1.56 -16.50
C PRO A 105 9.69 0.34 -16.10
N VAL A 106 8.62 0.08 -16.85
CA VAL A 106 7.74 -1.05 -16.57
C VAL A 106 8.44 -2.35 -16.93
N ALA A 107 8.46 -3.27 -15.97
CA ALA A 107 9.09 -4.58 -16.05
C ALA A 107 8.11 -5.72 -16.34
N ALA A 108 8.64 -6.91 -16.45
CA ALA A 108 7.84 -8.13 -16.50
C ALA A 108 6.99 -8.28 -15.24
N GLY A 109 5.82 -8.87 -15.37
CA GLY A 109 4.97 -9.27 -14.26
C GLY A 109 5.57 -10.45 -13.50
N GLU A 110 5.32 -10.45 -12.18
CA GLU A 110 5.78 -11.48 -11.28
C GLU A 110 4.60 -12.00 -10.46
N ASP A 111 4.29 -13.30 -10.58
CA ASP A 111 3.17 -13.89 -9.84
C ASP A 111 3.29 -13.71 -8.32
N LEU A 112 4.51 -13.61 -7.81
CA LEU A 112 4.79 -13.31 -6.40
C LEU A 112 4.04 -12.07 -5.93
N TYR A 113 4.09 -10.98 -6.69
CA TYR A 113 3.42 -9.73 -6.30
C TYR A 113 1.91 -9.83 -6.38
N TRP A 114 1.39 -10.54 -7.39
CA TRP A 114 -0.05 -10.73 -7.51
C TRP A 114 -0.60 -11.62 -6.40
N ARG A 115 0.18 -12.59 -5.94
CA ARG A 115 -0.13 -13.44 -4.78
C ARG A 115 -0.19 -12.62 -3.48
N LEU A 116 0.78 -11.72 -3.28
CA LEU A 116 0.80 -10.82 -2.13
C LEU A 116 -0.38 -9.83 -2.12
N LEU A 117 -0.90 -9.47 -3.30
CA LEU A 117 -1.90 -8.42 -3.49
C LEU A 117 -3.30 -8.97 -3.87
N VAL A 118 -3.52 -10.28 -3.79
CA VAL A 118 -4.76 -10.89 -4.29
C VAL A 118 -6.02 -10.34 -3.59
N GLY A 119 -5.94 -10.06 -2.29
CA GLY A 119 -7.05 -9.52 -1.50
C GLY A 119 -7.42 -8.07 -1.84
N GLN A 120 -6.51 -7.31 -2.47
CA GLN A 120 -6.68 -5.90 -2.77
C GLN A 120 -7.35 -5.64 -4.14
N GLN A 121 -7.72 -6.69 -4.89
CA GLN A 121 -8.32 -6.55 -6.23
C GLN A 121 -7.50 -5.65 -7.17
N VAL A 122 -6.18 -5.65 -7.07
CA VAL A 122 -5.32 -4.76 -7.86
C VAL A 122 -5.52 -4.93 -9.37
N ILE A 123 -5.22 -3.87 -10.11
CA ILE A 123 -5.08 -3.91 -11.56
C ILE A 123 -3.58 -4.10 -11.85
N PRO A 124 -3.14 -5.27 -12.34
CA PRO A 124 -1.75 -5.48 -12.71
C PRO A 124 -1.35 -4.65 -13.92
N VAL A 125 -0.16 -4.05 -13.87
CA VAL A 125 0.45 -3.32 -15.00
C VAL A 125 1.86 -3.84 -15.19
N GLN A 126 2.14 -4.36 -16.38
CA GLN A 126 3.37 -5.10 -16.66
C GLN A 126 3.82 -4.97 -18.12
N ARG A 127 5.00 -5.48 -18.41
CA ARG A 127 5.57 -5.62 -19.76
C ARG A 127 5.87 -7.10 -20.05
N GLY A 128 4.84 -7.86 -20.37
CA GLY A 128 4.91 -9.32 -20.43
C GLY A 128 5.11 -9.92 -19.05
N GLY A 129 5.28 -11.23 -19.02
CA GLY A 129 5.53 -12.01 -17.81
C GLY A 129 6.02 -13.40 -18.16
N GLY A 130 6.63 -14.09 -17.20
CA GLY A 130 7.02 -15.49 -17.32
C GLY A 130 5.81 -16.43 -17.33
N GLN A 131 6.07 -17.74 -17.49
CA GLN A 131 4.99 -18.72 -17.49
C GLN A 131 4.23 -18.79 -16.16
N PHE A 132 4.89 -18.60 -15.04
CA PHE A 132 4.25 -18.62 -13.73
C PHE A 132 3.33 -17.41 -13.55
N ASP A 133 3.76 -16.22 -13.98
CA ASP A 133 2.94 -15.02 -14.04
C ASP A 133 1.67 -15.26 -14.87
N GLN A 134 1.83 -15.72 -16.11
CA GLN A 134 0.71 -15.99 -17.01
C GLN A 134 -0.25 -17.04 -16.44
N ASN A 135 0.26 -18.14 -15.89
CA ASN A 135 -0.55 -19.17 -15.24
C ASN A 135 -1.37 -18.63 -14.07
N TYR A 136 -0.77 -17.74 -13.27
CA TYR A 136 -1.46 -17.12 -12.12
C TYR A 136 -2.57 -16.16 -12.58
N LEU A 137 -2.27 -15.29 -13.53
CA LEU A 137 -3.23 -14.36 -14.11
C LEU A 137 -4.43 -15.10 -14.72
N ASP A 138 -4.18 -16.17 -15.48
CA ASP A 138 -5.22 -16.99 -16.10
C ASP A 138 -6.08 -17.72 -15.06
N TYR A 139 -5.45 -18.32 -14.04
CA TYR A 139 -6.15 -19.05 -13.00
C TYR A 139 -7.12 -18.17 -12.20
N TYR A 140 -6.69 -16.97 -11.85
CA TYR A 140 -7.51 -16.00 -11.10
C TYR A 140 -8.36 -15.10 -12.02
N SER A 141 -8.25 -15.26 -13.34
CA SER A 141 -8.88 -14.39 -14.35
C SER A 141 -8.54 -12.91 -14.13
N LEU A 142 -7.32 -12.65 -13.70
CA LEU A 142 -6.76 -11.31 -13.58
C LEU A 142 -6.32 -10.84 -14.97
N ARG A 143 -6.84 -9.69 -15.38
CA ARG A 143 -6.50 -9.13 -16.68
C ARG A 143 -5.54 -7.95 -16.48
N PRO A 144 -4.26 -8.09 -16.89
CA PRO A 144 -3.29 -7.00 -16.78
C PRO A 144 -3.48 -5.96 -17.88
N VAL A 145 -2.99 -4.75 -17.65
CA VAL A 145 -2.62 -3.81 -18.72
C VAL A 145 -1.17 -4.11 -19.09
N ASP A 146 -0.99 -4.77 -20.25
CA ASP A 146 0.31 -5.31 -20.65
C ASP A 146 0.89 -4.56 -21.85
N ALA A 147 2.16 -4.14 -21.74
CA ALA A 147 2.86 -3.37 -22.76
C ALA A 147 3.19 -4.19 -24.01
N LEU A 148 3.25 -5.51 -23.94
CA LEU A 148 3.53 -6.38 -25.08
C LEU A 148 2.24 -6.86 -25.78
N GLU A 149 1.11 -6.82 -25.08
CA GLU A 149 -0.17 -7.37 -25.54
C GLU A 149 -1.31 -6.36 -25.40
N ALA A 150 -2.23 -6.67 -24.49
CA ALA A 150 -3.40 -5.87 -24.24
C ALA A 150 -3.05 -4.61 -23.44
N GLY A 151 -3.24 -3.46 -24.03
CA GLY A 151 -2.92 -2.18 -23.40
C GLY A 151 -1.65 -1.52 -23.93
N ARG A 152 -0.99 -2.10 -24.94
CA ARG A 152 0.26 -1.56 -25.53
C ARG A 152 0.22 -0.06 -25.80
N ASN A 153 -0.92 0.48 -26.21
CA ASN A 153 -1.08 1.91 -26.52
C ASN A 153 -1.01 2.81 -25.28
N ALA A 154 -1.09 2.25 -24.08
CA ALA A 154 -0.89 2.99 -22.83
C ALA A 154 0.60 3.23 -22.51
N PHE A 155 1.51 2.68 -23.28
CA PHE A 155 2.94 2.73 -22.98
C PHE A 155 3.69 3.51 -24.03
N SER A 156 4.75 4.19 -23.60
CA SER A 156 5.63 4.97 -24.47
C SER A 156 7.07 4.89 -23.97
N CYS A 157 8.01 5.18 -24.89
CA CYS A 157 9.38 5.49 -24.51
C CYS A 157 9.53 7.00 -24.44
N PRO A 158 10.24 7.55 -23.45
CA PRO A 158 10.55 8.99 -23.40
C PRO A 158 11.29 9.43 -24.66
N ALA A 159 11.06 10.69 -25.07
CA ALA A 159 11.71 11.28 -26.22
C ALA A 159 13.25 11.25 -26.08
N GLY A 160 13.96 10.78 -27.09
CA GLY A 160 15.41 10.64 -27.08
C GLY A 160 15.97 9.27 -26.67
N TRP A 161 15.13 8.33 -26.30
CA TRP A 161 15.51 6.98 -25.87
C TRP A 161 15.26 5.94 -27.00
N SER A 162 15.82 6.19 -28.17
CA SER A 162 15.51 5.46 -29.41
C SER A 162 15.92 3.98 -29.43
N ASN A 163 16.71 3.50 -28.45
CA ASN A 163 17.23 2.14 -28.43
C ASN A 163 16.88 1.33 -27.19
N ALA A 164 16.09 1.89 -26.27
CA ALA A 164 15.79 1.21 -25.02
C ALA A 164 14.45 0.49 -25.07
N PRO A 165 14.38 -0.76 -24.63
CA PRO A 165 13.11 -1.47 -24.40
C PRO A 165 12.39 -0.97 -23.14
N LEU A 166 12.69 0.23 -22.68
CA LEU A 166 12.13 0.81 -21.46
C LEU A 166 10.75 1.40 -21.76
N TRP A 167 9.76 0.90 -21.05
CA TRP A 167 8.38 1.31 -21.22
C TRP A 167 7.91 2.12 -20.02
N TYR A 168 7.23 3.23 -20.31
CA TYR A 168 6.65 4.12 -19.31
C TYR A 168 5.17 4.27 -19.58
N THR A 169 4.39 4.43 -18.50
CA THR A 169 2.97 4.71 -18.58
C THR A 169 2.58 5.83 -17.61
N SER A 170 1.31 6.18 -17.55
CA SER A 170 0.76 7.17 -16.63
C SER A 170 -0.70 6.83 -16.31
N GLY A 171 -1.23 7.40 -15.23
CA GLY A 171 -2.62 7.20 -14.85
C GLY A 171 -3.62 7.54 -15.96
N SER A 172 -3.38 8.64 -16.71
CA SER A 172 -4.25 9.01 -17.84
C SER A 172 -4.20 7.99 -18.99
N ALA A 173 -3.00 7.48 -19.30
CA ALA A 173 -2.83 6.47 -20.32
C ALA A 173 -3.44 5.12 -19.89
N LEU A 174 -3.25 4.75 -18.63
CA LEU A 174 -3.87 3.56 -18.04
C LEU A 174 -5.40 3.66 -18.04
N SER A 175 -5.97 4.83 -17.64
CA SER A 175 -7.43 5.03 -17.67
C SER A 175 -8.02 4.78 -19.06
N SER A 176 -7.38 5.29 -20.11
CA SER A 176 -7.80 5.05 -21.49
C SER A 176 -7.67 3.58 -21.90
N ALA A 177 -6.63 2.88 -21.42
CA ALA A 177 -6.47 1.45 -21.65
C ALA A 177 -7.54 0.63 -20.93
N LEU A 178 -7.86 0.96 -19.67
CA LEU A 178 -8.92 0.28 -18.91
C LEU A 178 -10.27 0.35 -19.60
N GLU A 179 -10.64 1.53 -20.12
CA GLU A 179 -11.84 1.69 -20.94
C GLU A 179 -11.83 0.80 -22.19
N THR A 180 -10.73 0.84 -22.96
CA THR A 180 -10.56 0.05 -24.18
C THR A 180 -10.61 -1.45 -23.91
N LEU A 181 -10.02 -1.89 -22.82
CA LEU A 181 -9.96 -3.29 -22.40
C LEU A 181 -11.21 -3.75 -21.64
N ASN A 182 -12.14 -2.84 -21.35
CA ASN A 182 -13.30 -3.10 -20.50
C ASN A 182 -12.91 -3.69 -19.13
N ILE A 183 -11.89 -3.09 -18.49
CA ILE A 183 -11.45 -3.41 -17.14
C ILE A 183 -12.00 -2.33 -16.20
N SER A 184 -12.77 -2.73 -15.18
CA SER A 184 -13.29 -1.78 -14.19
C SER A 184 -12.15 -1.19 -13.35
N SER A 185 -12.15 0.14 -13.17
CA SER A 185 -11.30 0.85 -12.22
C SER A 185 -11.91 0.92 -10.82
N THR A 186 -13.16 0.48 -10.64
CA THR A 186 -13.86 0.48 -9.37
C THR A 186 -13.91 -0.94 -8.77
N LEU A 187 -13.97 -1.01 -7.46
CA LEU A 187 -14.16 -2.24 -6.73
C LEU A 187 -15.47 -2.93 -7.15
N THR A 188 -15.46 -4.23 -7.17
CA THR A 188 -16.65 -5.04 -7.42
C THR A 188 -16.88 -5.93 -6.20
N GLU A 189 -18.12 -6.33 -5.97
CA GLU A 189 -18.41 -7.37 -5.00
C GLU A 189 -17.55 -8.59 -5.34
N SER A 190 -16.56 -8.83 -4.50
CA SER A 190 -15.56 -9.85 -4.75
C SER A 190 -16.17 -11.24 -4.66
N ARG A 191 -15.76 -12.13 -5.57
CA ARG A 191 -15.97 -13.58 -5.39
C ARG A 191 -15.14 -14.16 -4.24
N VAL A 192 -14.23 -13.37 -3.69
CA VAL A 192 -13.41 -13.69 -2.51
C VAL A 192 -14.14 -13.14 -1.28
N THR A 193 -15.27 -13.73 -0.95
CA THR A 193 -15.91 -13.53 0.35
C THR A 193 -15.18 -14.36 1.38
N THR A 194 -14.27 -13.78 2.11
CA THR A 194 -13.73 -14.38 3.32
C THR A 194 -14.68 -14.18 4.49
N ALA A 195 -14.55 -15.00 5.51
CA ALA A 195 -15.38 -14.96 6.71
C ALA A 195 -15.36 -13.61 7.46
N ALA A 196 -14.40 -12.73 7.18
CA ALA A 196 -14.34 -11.38 7.72
C ALA A 196 -15.38 -10.43 7.08
N SER A 197 -15.76 -10.65 5.81
CA SER A 197 -16.78 -9.87 5.11
C SER A 197 -18.19 -10.12 5.66
N ALA A 198 -18.46 -11.31 6.18
CA ALA A 198 -19.79 -11.66 6.70
C ALA A 198 -20.19 -10.88 7.97
N ALA A 199 -19.23 -10.26 8.67
CA ALA A 199 -19.51 -9.43 9.84
C ALA A 199 -19.77 -7.95 9.50
N ALA A 200 -19.32 -7.49 8.33
CA ALA A 200 -19.52 -6.11 7.86
C ALA A 200 -20.86 -5.91 7.13
N ASP A 201 -21.46 -7.00 6.64
CA ASP A 201 -22.66 -6.98 5.78
C ASP A 201 -23.96 -6.54 6.48
N SER A 202 -23.92 -6.33 7.80
CA SER A 202 -25.11 -5.93 8.58
C SER A 202 -25.23 -4.41 8.83
N ALA A 203 -24.31 -3.60 8.33
CA ALA A 203 -24.27 -2.16 8.62
C ALA A 203 -24.23 -1.24 7.38
N SER A 204 -24.13 -1.77 6.15
CA SER A 204 -24.04 -0.93 4.95
C SER A 204 -25.42 -0.54 4.43
N GLY A 205 -25.74 0.75 4.53
CA GLY A 205 -26.81 1.36 3.70
C GLY A 205 -26.38 1.37 2.23
N GLU A 206 -27.36 1.47 1.31
CA GLU A 206 -27.21 1.41 -0.16
C GLU A 206 -26.17 2.38 -0.77
N ASP A 207 -25.60 3.33 -0.01
CA ASP A 207 -24.69 4.38 -0.50
C ASP A 207 -23.23 4.24 0.04
N THR A 208 -22.89 3.17 0.74
CA THR A 208 -21.53 3.01 1.26
C THR A 208 -20.61 2.43 0.17
N PRO A 209 -19.52 3.11 -0.21
CA PRO A 209 -18.56 2.58 -1.18
C PRO A 209 -18.00 1.23 -0.74
N LEU A 210 -17.82 0.30 -1.69
CA LEU A 210 -17.14 -0.96 -1.43
C LEU A 210 -15.72 -0.71 -0.92
N THR A 211 -15.29 -1.51 0.03
CA THR A 211 -13.94 -1.47 0.61
C THR A 211 -13.25 -2.81 0.43
N ILE A 212 -11.94 -2.79 0.38
CA ILE A 212 -11.08 -3.97 0.43
C ILE A 212 -10.44 -4.09 1.81
N PRO A 213 -10.02 -5.29 2.23
CA PRO A 213 -9.23 -5.43 3.46
C PRO A 213 -7.93 -4.62 3.34
N ALA A 214 -7.45 -4.09 4.46
CA ALA A 214 -6.16 -3.43 4.49
C ALA A 214 -5.05 -4.42 4.11
N LEU A 215 -4.08 -4.00 3.31
CA LEU A 215 -2.92 -4.84 2.99
C LEU A 215 -2.06 -5.05 4.23
N LEU A 216 -1.81 -3.98 4.95
CA LEU A 216 -1.03 -3.94 6.19
C LEU A 216 -1.93 -3.43 7.32
N PRO A 217 -1.83 -3.97 8.55
CA PRO A 217 -2.60 -3.51 9.70
C PRO A 217 -2.02 -2.17 10.22
N GLN A 218 -2.45 -1.05 9.63
CA GLN A 218 -1.98 0.29 9.92
C GLN A 218 -3.06 1.16 10.56
N SER A 219 -2.67 2.09 11.46
CA SER A 219 -3.58 3.04 12.08
C SER A 219 -2.95 4.40 12.31
N MET A 220 -3.71 5.47 12.08
CA MET A 220 -3.33 6.85 12.41
C MET A 220 -3.27 7.10 13.93
N GLU A 221 -3.97 6.29 14.71
CA GLU A 221 -3.96 6.38 16.17
C GLU A 221 -2.70 5.79 16.78
N ASN A 222 -2.04 4.90 16.02
CA ASN A 222 -0.81 4.27 16.44
C ASN A 222 0.35 5.28 16.39
N LYS A 223 1.11 5.37 17.46
CA LYS A 223 2.23 6.30 17.59
C LYS A 223 3.43 5.61 18.25
N VAL A 224 3.83 4.50 17.65
CA VAL A 224 5.14 3.95 17.93
C VAL A 224 6.15 4.88 17.22
N PRO A 225 7.30 5.20 17.78
CA PRO A 225 8.18 4.26 18.46
C PRO A 225 8.07 4.24 19.97
N ASP A 226 8.27 3.08 20.55
CA ASP A 226 8.65 2.93 21.94
C ASP A 226 10.10 3.42 22.08
N ALA A 227 10.34 4.35 22.99
CA ALA A 227 11.67 4.89 23.26
C ALA A 227 12.68 3.82 23.76
N THR A 228 12.24 2.62 24.06
CA THR A 228 13.09 1.48 24.47
C THR A 228 13.57 0.63 23.32
N ALA A 229 12.97 0.76 22.11
CA ALA A 229 13.40 0.03 20.93
C ALA A 229 14.79 0.52 20.45
N PRO A 230 15.64 -0.35 19.91
CA PRO A 230 16.96 0.03 19.41
C PRO A 230 16.90 1.07 18.30
N ASP A 231 17.80 2.07 18.33
CA ASP A 231 17.98 3.02 17.24
C ASP A 231 18.44 2.28 15.98
N ALA A 232 17.76 2.54 14.86
CA ALA A 232 18.06 1.93 13.56
C ALA A 232 18.21 3.02 12.51
N VAL A 233 19.46 3.39 12.19
CA VAL A 233 19.78 4.55 11.35
C VAL A 233 20.02 4.17 9.89
N ASN A 234 20.77 3.08 9.65
CA ASN A 234 21.04 2.62 8.30
C ASN A 234 20.57 1.18 8.14
N VAL A 235 20.01 0.89 6.99
CA VAL A 235 19.51 -0.41 6.59
C VAL A 235 20.11 -0.79 5.25
N ARG A 236 20.60 -2.02 5.12
CA ARG A 236 21.06 -2.58 3.86
C ARG A 236 20.48 -3.97 3.67
N LEU A 237 19.79 -4.15 2.57
CA LEU A 237 19.27 -5.41 2.07
C LEU A 237 20.18 -5.87 0.94
N GLN A 238 20.87 -6.99 1.12
CA GLN A 238 21.66 -7.62 0.09
C GLN A 238 20.90 -8.83 -0.45
N PHE A 239 20.42 -8.75 -1.68
CA PHE A 239 19.67 -9.83 -2.33
C PHE A 239 20.58 -10.84 -3.01
N ASP A 240 21.73 -10.39 -3.53
CA ASP A 240 22.82 -11.20 -4.06
C ASP A 240 24.10 -10.33 -4.16
N GLU A 241 25.17 -10.85 -4.76
CA GLU A 241 26.44 -10.13 -4.88
C GLU A 241 26.36 -8.76 -5.57
N GLN A 242 25.38 -8.57 -6.45
CA GLN A 242 25.24 -7.38 -7.30
C GLN A 242 24.07 -6.50 -6.91
N ASN A 243 23.03 -7.06 -6.28
CA ASN A 243 21.78 -6.38 -6.02
C ASN A 243 21.61 -6.10 -4.53
N ALA A 244 21.50 -4.83 -4.20
CA ALA A 244 21.22 -4.39 -2.84
C ALA A 244 20.36 -3.12 -2.85
N THR A 245 19.53 -2.97 -1.84
CA THR A 245 18.77 -1.76 -1.56
C THR A 245 19.14 -1.25 -0.17
N GLY A 246 19.41 0.05 -0.06
CA GLY A 246 19.76 0.69 1.19
C GLY A 246 18.72 1.69 1.66
N PHE A 247 18.76 2.04 2.95
CA PHE A 247 17.99 3.13 3.53
C PHE A 247 18.78 3.84 4.61
N ALA A 248 18.56 5.16 4.70
CA ALA A 248 19.08 5.96 5.81
C ALA A 248 17.89 6.69 6.47
N TYR A 249 17.82 6.64 7.79
CA TYR A 249 16.81 7.36 8.54
C TYR A 249 17.08 8.85 8.53
N ASP A 250 16.10 9.64 8.17
CA ASP A 250 16.11 11.09 8.23
C ASP A 250 15.20 11.56 9.37
N ALA A 251 15.81 12.07 10.43
CA ALA A 251 15.09 12.50 11.63
C ALA A 251 14.24 13.77 11.41
N GLU A 252 14.54 14.57 10.37
CA GLU A 252 13.75 15.78 10.07
C GLU A 252 12.40 15.41 9.48
N SER A 253 12.37 14.47 8.55
CA SER A 253 11.13 13.96 7.95
C SER A 253 10.53 12.76 8.69
N ALA A 254 11.25 12.21 9.67
CA ALA A 254 10.93 10.96 10.37
C ALA A 254 10.68 9.76 9.43
N THR A 255 11.40 9.71 8.29
CA THR A 255 11.27 8.67 7.28
C THR A 255 12.60 8.00 6.94
N TYR A 256 12.54 6.82 6.36
CA TYR A 256 13.69 6.13 5.78
C TYR A 256 13.85 6.50 4.30
N LYS A 257 14.97 7.11 3.95
CA LYS A 257 15.34 7.55 2.60
C LYS A 257 16.01 6.42 1.84
N MET A 258 15.46 6.02 0.70
CA MET A 258 15.95 4.91 -0.11
C MET A 258 17.25 5.24 -0.83
N LEU A 259 18.17 4.28 -0.88
CA LEU A 259 19.49 4.38 -1.48
C LEU A 259 19.71 3.23 -2.49
N HIS A 260 20.47 3.52 -3.54
CA HIS A 260 21.02 2.50 -4.42
C HIS A 260 22.05 1.61 -3.71
N ALA A 261 22.44 0.52 -4.36
CA ALA A 261 23.46 -0.41 -3.86
C ALA A 261 24.81 0.26 -3.53
N ASP A 262 25.17 1.33 -4.26
CA ASP A 262 26.40 2.12 -4.06
C ASP A 262 26.25 3.23 -2.99
N GLY A 263 25.08 3.32 -2.36
CA GLY A 263 24.78 4.32 -1.33
C GLY A 263 24.34 5.68 -1.87
N THR A 264 24.18 5.84 -3.18
CA THR A 264 23.63 7.08 -3.76
C THR A 264 22.12 7.18 -3.56
N PRO A 265 21.54 8.40 -3.46
CA PRO A 265 20.10 8.58 -3.29
C PRO A 265 19.27 8.00 -4.44
N GLN A 266 18.26 7.20 -4.11
CA GLN A 266 17.26 6.73 -5.06
C GLN A 266 16.24 7.83 -5.35
N LEU A 267 16.38 8.52 -6.48
CA LEU A 267 15.54 9.66 -6.83
C LEU A 267 14.33 9.24 -7.68
N ASP A 268 13.18 9.85 -7.40
CA ASP A 268 12.02 9.79 -8.30
C ASP A 268 12.14 10.88 -9.35
N ALA A 269 12.19 10.52 -10.61
CA ALA A 269 12.38 11.45 -11.71
C ALA A 269 11.19 12.41 -11.94
N ASN A 270 10.00 12.13 -11.41
CA ASN A 270 8.88 13.08 -11.46
C ASN A 270 9.14 14.32 -10.62
N SER A 271 9.71 14.13 -9.44
CA SER A 271 9.88 15.19 -8.44
C SER A 271 11.34 15.61 -8.25
N GLY A 272 12.30 14.76 -8.64
CA GLY A 272 13.70 14.90 -8.28
C GLY A 272 13.98 14.66 -6.78
N GLN A 273 12.97 14.21 -6.03
CA GLN A 273 13.12 13.94 -4.61
C GLN A 273 13.51 12.48 -4.39
N GLN A 274 14.21 12.25 -3.29
CA GLN A 274 14.57 10.89 -2.86
C GLN A 274 13.33 10.14 -2.36
N ALA A 275 13.17 8.89 -2.79
CA ALA A 275 12.11 8.04 -2.29
C ALA A 275 12.25 7.82 -0.78
N ALA A 276 11.13 7.93 -0.07
CA ALA A 276 11.11 7.87 1.39
C ALA A 276 9.87 7.12 1.89
N PHE A 277 10.01 6.42 3.01
CA PHE A 277 8.97 5.57 3.57
C PHE A 277 8.86 5.78 5.08
N ASP A 278 7.62 5.75 5.59
CA ASP A 278 7.34 5.79 7.02
C ASP A 278 7.66 4.43 7.66
N ASN A 279 7.34 3.34 6.97
CA ASN A 279 7.53 1.98 7.42
C ASN A 279 8.46 1.21 6.49
N LEU A 280 9.46 0.53 7.04
CA LEU A 280 10.20 -0.52 6.34
C LEU A 280 9.85 -1.87 6.97
N LEU A 281 9.42 -2.82 6.16
CA LEU A 281 9.14 -4.19 6.52
C LEU A 281 10.10 -5.10 5.76
N VAL A 282 10.91 -5.85 6.47
CA VAL A 282 11.78 -6.88 5.88
C VAL A 282 11.32 -8.23 6.39
N LEU A 283 10.65 -8.98 5.52
CA LEU A 283 10.00 -10.23 5.85
C LEU A 283 10.85 -11.41 5.36
N PHE A 284 11.26 -12.27 6.27
CA PHE A 284 11.98 -13.50 5.95
C PHE A 284 10.98 -14.61 5.63
N SER A 285 11.18 -15.26 4.50
CA SER A 285 10.38 -16.37 4.02
C SER A 285 11.24 -17.52 3.54
N ALA A 286 10.79 -18.75 3.72
CA ALA A 286 11.40 -19.89 3.04
C ALA A 286 11.21 -19.74 1.52
N SER A 287 12.24 -19.99 0.76
CA SER A 287 12.17 -19.97 -0.71
C SER A 287 12.92 -21.14 -1.34
N ALA A 288 12.52 -21.50 -2.55
CA ALA A 288 13.16 -22.51 -3.37
C ALA A 288 13.06 -22.12 -4.85
N LEU A 289 13.97 -22.64 -5.67
CA LEU A 289 13.80 -22.53 -7.13
C LEU A 289 12.65 -23.44 -7.57
N ARG A 290 11.87 -22.95 -8.53
CA ARG A 290 10.82 -23.71 -9.20
C ARG A 290 11.42 -24.69 -10.21
N ASP A 291 10.56 -25.46 -10.89
CA ASP A 291 10.93 -26.49 -11.87
C ASP A 291 11.72 -25.95 -13.09
N ASP A 292 11.66 -24.63 -13.33
CA ASP A 292 12.46 -23.97 -14.37
C ASP A 292 13.91 -23.71 -13.97
N GLU A 293 14.27 -23.98 -12.70
CA GLU A 293 15.59 -23.73 -12.12
C GLU A 293 16.07 -22.26 -12.21
N GLN A 294 15.15 -21.32 -12.42
CA GLN A 294 15.41 -19.88 -12.58
C GLN A 294 14.58 -19.03 -11.64
N THR A 295 13.30 -19.34 -11.48
CA THR A 295 12.35 -18.53 -10.73
C THR A 295 12.25 -18.99 -9.30
N PHE A 296 12.29 -18.05 -8.34
CA PHE A 296 12.09 -18.35 -6.93
C PHE A 296 10.59 -18.44 -6.61
N ASP A 297 10.24 -19.44 -5.82
CA ASP A 297 8.98 -19.50 -5.08
C ASP A 297 9.21 -19.20 -3.61
N TYR A 298 8.31 -18.42 -3.02
CA TYR A 298 8.35 -18.04 -1.62
C TYR A 298 7.12 -18.61 -0.89
N ASP A 299 7.33 -19.08 0.33
CA ASP A 299 6.24 -19.41 1.24
C ASP A 299 5.64 -18.12 1.78
N LEU A 300 4.41 -17.80 1.35
CA LEU A 300 3.70 -16.60 1.75
C LEU A 300 2.79 -16.80 2.97
N SER A 301 2.86 -17.95 3.63
CA SER A 301 1.98 -18.25 4.75
C SER A 301 2.42 -17.61 6.05
N MET A 302 3.72 -17.63 6.34
CA MET A 302 4.29 -17.10 7.59
C MET A 302 5.81 -16.92 7.52
N GLY A 303 6.34 -16.15 8.46
CA GLY A 303 7.78 -16.01 8.65
C GLY A 303 8.15 -15.08 9.80
N GLY A 304 9.44 -14.91 9.99
CA GLY A 304 9.99 -13.85 10.83
C GLY A 304 10.25 -12.58 10.03
N GLY A 305 10.64 -11.51 10.69
CA GLY A 305 10.99 -10.27 10.02
C GLY A 305 11.40 -9.18 10.98
N VAL A 306 11.61 -8.00 10.41
CA VAL A 306 11.77 -6.76 11.18
C VAL A 306 10.88 -5.67 10.61
N TRP A 307 10.40 -4.84 11.51
CA TRP A 307 9.73 -3.59 11.19
C TRP A 307 10.57 -2.42 11.68
N LEU A 308 10.80 -1.43 10.81
CA LEU A 308 11.50 -0.20 11.16
C LEU A 308 10.57 1.00 10.91
N ASN A 309 10.48 1.87 11.91
CA ASN A 309 9.68 3.09 11.87
C ASN A 309 10.29 4.11 12.82
N GLY A 310 10.22 5.41 12.48
CA GLY A 310 10.66 6.48 13.38
C GLY A 310 12.12 6.38 13.85
N GLY A 311 12.99 5.68 13.14
CA GLY A 311 14.39 5.48 13.50
C GLY A 311 14.63 4.31 14.46
N HIS A 312 13.66 3.43 14.67
CA HIS A 312 13.76 2.29 15.58
C HIS A 312 13.45 0.98 14.87
N LEU A 313 13.85 -0.14 15.50
CA LEU A 313 13.69 -1.50 14.97
C LEU A 313 12.92 -2.38 15.95
N TRP A 314 11.97 -3.15 15.41
CA TRP A 314 11.26 -4.23 16.12
C TRP A 314 11.42 -5.54 15.38
N TYR A 315 11.69 -6.61 16.11
CA TYR A 315 11.58 -7.96 15.59
C TYR A 315 10.11 -8.36 15.58
N ILE A 316 9.67 -8.94 14.48
CA ILE A 316 8.28 -9.36 14.28
C ILE A 316 8.22 -10.79 13.76
N THR A 317 7.07 -11.42 13.95
CA THR A 317 6.63 -12.55 13.12
C THR A 317 5.43 -12.12 12.30
N TRP A 318 5.22 -12.76 11.17
CA TRP A 318 4.13 -12.42 10.28
C TRP A 318 3.41 -13.66 9.75
N THR A 319 2.13 -13.49 9.44
CA THR A 319 1.31 -14.45 8.70
C THR A 319 0.54 -13.71 7.60
N GLN A 320 0.25 -14.39 6.50
CA GLN A 320 -0.68 -13.91 5.48
C GLN A 320 -1.61 -15.06 5.10
N GLY A 321 -2.92 -14.81 5.12
CA GLY A 321 -3.90 -15.75 4.60
C GLY A 321 -3.96 -15.71 3.07
N THR A 322 -4.65 -16.67 2.47
CA THR A 322 -4.72 -16.84 1.00
C THR A 322 -5.36 -15.67 0.25
N ASP A 323 -6.04 -14.78 0.93
CA ASP A 323 -6.84 -13.69 0.36
C ASP A 323 -6.88 -12.47 1.29
N THR A 324 -5.89 -12.32 2.18
CA THR A 324 -6.02 -11.49 3.36
C THR A 324 -4.83 -10.59 3.62
N THR A 325 -5.06 -9.66 4.50
CA THR A 325 -4.16 -8.77 5.19
C THR A 325 -3.01 -9.51 5.84
N PHE A 326 -1.83 -8.95 5.79
CA PHE A 326 -0.75 -9.35 6.67
C PHE A 326 -1.16 -9.17 8.13
N GLN A 327 -0.77 -10.11 8.98
CA GLN A 327 -0.83 -9.98 10.42
C GLN A 327 0.58 -10.01 10.96
N PHE A 328 0.91 -9.06 11.81
CA PHE A 328 2.21 -8.97 12.46
C PHE A 328 2.06 -9.18 13.95
N TYR A 329 3.06 -9.81 14.54
CA TYR A 329 3.11 -10.07 15.98
C TYR A 329 4.46 -9.63 16.50
N ASP A 330 4.48 -9.07 17.69
CA ASP A 330 5.69 -8.69 18.40
C ASP A 330 6.43 -9.90 19.01
N ALA A 331 7.49 -9.63 19.76
CA ALA A 331 8.29 -10.66 20.42
C ALA A 331 7.52 -11.45 21.50
N ASP A 332 6.45 -10.88 22.05
CA ASP A 332 5.58 -11.52 23.05
C ASP A 332 4.43 -12.30 22.39
N GLY A 333 4.31 -12.22 21.06
CA GLY A 333 3.26 -12.88 20.28
C GLY A 333 1.94 -12.10 20.27
N GLU A 334 1.94 -10.84 20.68
CA GLU A 334 0.78 -9.97 20.65
C GLU A 334 0.62 -9.34 19.27
N LEU A 335 -0.63 -9.14 18.84
CA LEU A 335 -0.93 -8.57 17.52
C LEU A 335 -0.45 -7.11 17.42
N LEU A 336 0.39 -6.85 16.44
CA LEU A 336 1.00 -5.54 16.21
C LEU A 336 0.23 -4.77 15.13
N THR A 337 -0.07 -3.51 15.42
CA THR A 337 -0.58 -2.54 14.45
C THR A 337 0.52 -1.54 14.11
N LEU A 338 0.79 -1.35 12.82
CA LEU A 338 1.81 -0.43 12.33
C LEU A 338 1.30 1.02 12.35
N ASN A 339 2.23 1.97 12.33
CA ASN A 339 1.88 3.38 12.12
C ASN A 339 1.36 3.59 10.68
N ALA A 340 0.37 4.46 10.54
CA ALA A 340 -0.11 4.86 9.22
C ALA A 340 0.99 5.56 8.42
N GLY A 341 1.06 5.30 7.13
CA GLY A 341 2.03 5.91 6.23
C GLY A 341 2.41 5.00 5.07
N ARG A 342 3.29 5.52 4.22
CA ARG A 342 3.83 4.79 3.08
C ARG A 342 4.77 3.69 3.55
N SER A 343 4.67 2.53 2.93
CA SER A 343 5.44 1.36 3.34
C SER A 343 6.30 0.81 2.21
N TYR A 344 7.53 0.42 2.56
CA TYR A 344 8.35 -0.46 1.75
C TYR A 344 8.36 -1.84 2.41
N LEU A 345 8.13 -2.89 1.61
CA LEU A 345 8.10 -4.26 2.06
C LEU A 345 9.04 -5.09 1.18
N ALA A 346 10.10 -5.61 1.77
CA ALA A 346 10.97 -6.58 1.12
C ALA A 346 10.63 -8.00 1.57
N LEU A 347 10.55 -8.92 0.61
CA LEU A 347 10.52 -10.34 0.89
C LEU A 347 11.92 -10.91 0.64
N VAL A 348 12.53 -11.45 1.70
CA VAL A 348 13.90 -11.92 1.73
C VAL A 348 13.91 -13.42 2.01
N SER A 349 14.70 -14.17 1.25
CA SER A 349 14.85 -15.60 1.50
C SER A 349 15.54 -15.87 2.83
N SER A 350 14.96 -16.75 3.63
CA SER A 350 15.58 -17.27 4.86
C SER A 350 16.53 -18.45 4.63
N VAL A 351 16.66 -18.93 3.39
CA VAL A 351 17.43 -20.13 3.03
C VAL A 351 18.52 -19.88 1.98
N THR A 352 18.61 -18.67 1.43
CA THR A 352 19.66 -18.26 0.48
C THR A 352 20.58 -17.22 1.10
N GLU A 353 21.66 -16.87 0.41
CA GLU A 353 22.68 -15.89 0.86
C GLU A 353 22.19 -14.43 0.81
N GLN A 354 20.91 -14.19 1.10
CA GLN A 354 20.36 -12.84 1.24
C GLN A 354 20.60 -12.35 2.66
N GLU A 355 21.10 -11.12 2.80
CA GLU A 355 21.50 -10.58 4.10
C GLU A 355 20.76 -9.26 4.40
N LEU A 356 20.39 -9.10 5.66
CA LEU A 356 19.95 -7.83 6.22
C LEU A 356 20.99 -7.31 7.20
N THR A 357 21.41 -6.07 7.00
CA THR A 357 22.23 -5.32 7.96
C THR A 357 21.45 -4.10 8.42
N VAL A 358 21.31 -3.92 9.71
CA VAL A 358 20.73 -2.70 10.31
C VAL A 358 21.73 -2.17 11.33
N THR A 359 22.11 -0.90 11.19
CA THR A 359 23.07 -0.30 12.13
C THR A 359 22.45 0.89 12.87
N ASN A 360 22.89 1.03 14.14
CA ASN A 360 22.56 2.19 14.96
C ASN A 360 23.46 3.40 14.61
N SER A 361 23.28 4.51 15.33
CA SER A 361 24.07 5.73 15.17
C SER A 361 25.56 5.56 15.50
N ALA A 362 25.94 4.54 16.27
CA ALA A 362 27.32 4.17 16.57
C ALA A 362 27.96 3.26 15.50
N GLY A 363 27.17 2.79 14.50
CA GLY A 363 27.62 1.87 13.47
C GLY A 363 27.60 0.40 13.91
N GLU A 364 26.99 0.07 15.04
CA GLU A 364 26.86 -1.30 15.53
C GLU A 364 25.71 -2.01 14.80
N ASN A 365 25.96 -3.24 14.34
CA ASN A 365 24.93 -4.06 13.70
C ASN A 365 23.93 -4.58 14.75
N LEU A 366 22.64 -4.35 14.48
CA LEU A 366 21.52 -4.75 15.36
C LEU A 366 20.97 -6.13 15.01
N ILE A 367 21.27 -6.64 13.81
CA ILE A 367 20.79 -7.96 13.35
C ILE A 367 21.79 -9.02 13.80
N GLN A 368 21.29 -10.07 14.47
CA GLN A 368 22.10 -11.18 15.01
C GLN A 368 21.92 -12.44 14.17
#